data_972936ccfefaa008fc409aab97fe3ffe
#
_entry.id   972936ccfefaa008fc409aab97fe3ffe
#
_cell.length_a   1.000
_cell.length_b   1.000
_cell.length_c   1.000
_cell.angle_alpha   90.00
_cell.angle_beta   90.00
_cell.angle_gamma   90.00
#
_symmetry.space_group_name_H-M   'P 1'
#
loop_
_entity.id
_entity.type
_entity.pdbx_description
1 polymer ?
#
loop_
_entity_poly.entity_id
_entity_poly.type
_entity_poly.pdbx_seq_one_letter_code
_entity_poly.pdbx_strand_id
1 'polypeptide(L)'
;MVTASRRHLTERYASGVDLLLWETEKRLIPDLDAIKSVTGAAASGQAEGLDLGAALVLVQAARLGLDLLEHELFEAAHAMDMRPEAIAAVLDLPDAASARNRQRWLKARRAEAGGDPGEQRV
;
A
#
# COMPACT_ATOMS: atom_id res chain seq x y z
N MET A 1 -11.66 -5.06 -7.56
CA MET A 1 -10.35 -5.23 -8.20
C MET A 1 -9.28 -5.70 -7.22
N VAL A 2 -9.11 -5.03 -6.10
CA VAL A 2 -8.10 -5.43 -5.11
C VAL A 2 -8.37 -6.83 -4.55
N THR A 3 -9.61 -7.10 -4.13
CA THR A 3 -9.99 -8.41 -3.57
C THR A 3 -9.76 -9.54 -4.57
N ALA A 4 -10.18 -9.32 -5.81
CA ALA A 4 -9.98 -10.33 -6.87
C ALA A 4 -8.50 -10.54 -7.16
N SER A 5 -7.70 -9.47 -7.14
CA SER A 5 -6.25 -9.57 -7.37
C SER A 5 -5.57 -10.36 -6.24
N ARG A 6 -5.95 -10.11 -5.00
CA ARG A 6 -5.41 -10.85 -3.85
C ARG A 6 -5.72 -12.33 -3.94
N ARG A 7 -6.96 -12.66 -4.28
CA ARG A 7 -7.37 -14.05 -4.44
C ARG A 7 -6.61 -14.73 -5.57
N HIS A 8 -6.55 -14.07 -6.73
CA HIS A 8 -5.85 -14.62 -7.89
C HIS A 8 -4.40 -14.96 -7.57
N LEU A 9 -3.68 -14.05 -6.94
CA LEU A 9 -2.27 -14.27 -6.63
C LEU A 9 -2.07 -15.30 -5.53
N THR A 10 -2.97 -15.35 -4.54
CA THR A 10 -2.90 -16.38 -3.51
C THR A 10 -3.11 -17.76 -4.11
N GLU A 11 -4.12 -17.93 -4.95
CA GLU A 11 -4.39 -19.21 -5.60
C GLU A 11 -3.22 -19.66 -6.47
N ARG A 12 -2.55 -18.72 -7.10
CA ARG A 12 -1.47 -19.04 -8.03
C ARG A 12 -0.11 -19.23 -7.36
N TYR A 13 0.18 -18.49 -6.30
CA TYR A 13 1.52 -18.45 -5.71
C TYR A 13 1.64 -18.96 -4.28
N ALA A 14 0.56 -19.19 -3.58
CA ALA A 14 0.66 -19.75 -2.22
C ALA A 14 1.29 -21.12 -2.26
N SER A 15 2.23 -21.35 -1.35
CA SER A 15 2.94 -22.64 -1.24
C SER A 15 3.24 -22.92 0.21
N GLY A 16 3.53 -24.18 0.52
CA GLY A 16 3.88 -24.59 1.89
C GLY A 16 2.76 -24.25 2.87
N VAL A 17 3.12 -23.60 3.96
CA VAL A 17 2.17 -23.19 5.00
C VAL A 17 1.11 -22.25 4.45
N ASP A 18 1.52 -21.33 3.58
CA ASP A 18 0.57 -20.37 2.98
C ASP A 18 -0.50 -21.08 2.17
N LEU A 19 -0.14 -22.12 1.42
CA LEU A 19 -1.11 -22.92 0.66
C LEU A 19 -2.08 -23.63 1.60
N LEU A 20 -1.55 -24.22 2.66
CA LEU A 20 -2.39 -24.88 3.66
C LEU A 20 -3.40 -23.89 4.27
N LEU A 21 -2.95 -22.70 4.63
CA LEU A 21 -3.80 -21.68 5.22
C LEU A 21 -4.86 -21.20 4.22
N TRP A 22 -4.52 -21.10 2.94
CA TRP A 22 -5.48 -20.75 1.90
C TRP A 22 -6.54 -21.85 1.75
N GLU A 23 -6.09 -23.11 1.69
CA GLU A 23 -7.01 -24.23 1.47
C GLU A 23 -7.96 -24.45 2.66
N THR A 24 -7.44 -24.28 3.88
CA THR A 24 -8.23 -24.58 5.09
C THR A 24 -8.96 -23.38 5.65
N GLU A 25 -8.37 -22.20 5.63
CA GLU A 25 -8.94 -21.00 6.26
C GLU A 25 -9.23 -19.87 5.27
N LYS A 26 -8.95 -20.08 4.00
CA LYS A 26 -9.08 -19.04 2.97
C LYS A 26 -8.27 -17.80 3.31
N ARG A 27 -7.11 -17.99 3.89
CA ARG A 27 -6.21 -16.89 4.25
C ARG A 27 -5.37 -16.49 3.05
N LEU A 28 -5.49 -15.22 2.67
CA LEU A 28 -4.73 -14.65 1.56
C LEU A 28 -3.27 -14.47 1.96
N ILE A 29 -2.36 -14.61 1.00
CA ILE A 29 -0.97 -14.27 1.26
C ILE A 29 -0.85 -12.75 1.38
N PRO A 30 0.11 -12.24 2.18
CA PRO A 30 0.31 -10.79 2.32
C PRO A 30 0.60 -10.14 0.97
N ASP A 31 0.08 -8.94 0.76
CA ASP A 31 0.20 -8.23 -0.51
C ASP A 31 1.65 -8.12 -0.99
N LEU A 32 2.57 -7.77 -0.11
CA LEU A 32 3.97 -7.62 -0.49
C LEU A 32 4.60 -8.93 -0.94
N ASP A 33 4.23 -10.02 -0.28
CA ASP A 33 4.71 -11.35 -0.67
C ASP A 33 4.16 -11.75 -2.03
N ALA A 34 2.89 -11.44 -2.30
CA ALA A 34 2.28 -11.68 -3.60
C ALA A 34 3.01 -10.91 -4.70
N ILE A 35 3.30 -9.63 -4.46
CA ILE A 35 4.02 -8.79 -5.42
C ILE A 35 5.40 -9.36 -5.70
N LYS A 36 6.12 -9.77 -4.65
CA LYS A 36 7.46 -10.36 -4.79
C LYS A 36 7.42 -11.67 -5.57
N SER A 37 6.40 -12.49 -5.34
CA SER A 37 6.23 -13.75 -6.06
C SER A 37 6.07 -13.51 -7.55
N VAL A 38 5.26 -12.53 -7.93
CA VAL A 38 5.07 -12.18 -9.35
C VAL A 38 6.37 -11.66 -9.94
N THR A 39 7.08 -10.79 -9.21
CA THR A 39 8.35 -10.23 -9.68
C THR A 39 9.36 -11.34 -9.96
N GLY A 40 9.47 -12.30 -9.06
CA GLY A 40 10.36 -13.45 -9.22
C GLY A 40 9.95 -14.32 -10.39
N ALA A 41 8.66 -14.61 -10.53
CA ALA A 41 8.14 -15.40 -11.64
C ALA A 41 8.37 -14.70 -12.98
N ALA A 42 8.19 -13.38 -13.03
CA ALA A 42 8.44 -12.60 -14.24
C ALA A 42 9.90 -12.66 -14.66
N ALA A 43 10.82 -12.60 -13.69
CA ALA A 43 12.24 -12.68 -13.96
C ALA A 43 12.63 -14.03 -14.60
N SER A 44 11.92 -15.10 -14.28
CA SER A 44 12.15 -16.42 -14.87
C SER A 44 11.21 -16.76 -16.02
N GLY A 45 10.45 -15.78 -16.51
CA GLY A 45 9.56 -15.94 -17.65
C GLY A 45 8.30 -16.74 -17.38
N GLN A 46 7.92 -16.89 -16.11
CA GLN A 46 6.78 -17.72 -15.71
C GLN A 46 5.53 -16.94 -15.33
N ALA A 47 5.63 -15.62 -15.22
CA ALA A 47 4.46 -14.81 -14.90
C ALA A 47 3.56 -14.62 -16.13
N GLU A 48 2.25 -14.64 -15.88
CA GLU A 48 1.26 -14.36 -16.92
C GLU A 48 0.81 -12.91 -16.81
N GLY A 49 0.17 -12.41 -17.89
CA GLY A 49 -0.34 -11.04 -17.89
C GLY A 49 -1.30 -10.74 -16.76
N LEU A 50 -2.16 -11.70 -16.41
CA LEU A 50 -3.08 -11.55 -15.29
C LEU A 50 -2.34 -11.42 -13.95
N ASP A 51 -1.21 -12.12 -13.81
CA ASP A 51 -0.39 -12.01 -12.59
C ASP A 51 0.19 -10.62 -12.47
N LEU A 52 0.74 -10.11 -13.58
CA LEU A 52 1.34 -8.76 -13.59
C LEU A 52 0.30 -7.70 -13.30
N GLY A 53 -0.87 -7.80 -13.93
CA GLY A 53 -1.96 -6.87 -13.68
C GLY A 53 -2.41 -6.89 -12.23
N ALA A 54 -2.60 -8.08 -11.65
CA ALA A 54 -2.99 -8.22 -10.25
C ALA A 54 -1.93 -7.63 -9.31
N ALA A 55 -0.65 -7.87 -9.59
CA ALA A 55 0.43 -7.32 -8.78
C ALA A 55 0.45 -5.79 -8.85
N LEU A 56 0.22 -5.23 -10.02
CA LEU A 56 0.18 -3.76 -10.16
C LEU A 56 -0.99 -3.16 -9.39
N VAL A 57 -2.15 -3.84 -9.36
CA VAL A 57 -3.29 -3.41 -8.54
C VAL A 57 -2.88 -3.38 -7.07
N LEU A 58 -2.19 -4.41 -6.59
CA LEU A 58 -1.76 -4.48 -5.20
C LEU A 58 -0.70 -3.44 -4.87
N VAL A 59 0.18 -3.09 -5.81
CA VAL A 59 1.15 -2.02 -5.61
C VAL A 59 0.42 -0.69 -5.37
N GLN A 60 -0.62 -0.40 -6.15
CA GLN A 60 -1.38 0.82 -5.97
C GLN A 60 -2.10 0.84 -4.62
N ALA A 61 -2.67 -0.30 -4.22
CA ALA A 61 -3.32 -0.41 -2.91
C ALA A 61 -2.31 -0.23 -1.77
N ALA A 62 -1.12 -0.79 -1.92
CA ALA A 62 -0.07 -0.66 -0.91
C ALA A 62 0.41 0.79 -0.78
N ARG A 63 0.55 1.50 -1.91
CA ARG A 63 0.93 2.91 -1.89
C ARG A 63 -0.09 3.76 -1.15
N LEU A 64 -1.37 3.54 -1.45
CA LEU A 64 -2.43 4.25 -0.74
C LEU A 64 -2.38 3.95 0.75
N GLY A 65 -2.24 2.67 1.12
CA GLY A 65 -2.12 2.27 2.51
C GLY A 65 -0.97 2.95 3.22
N LEU A 66 0.20 3.01 2.57
CA LEU A 66 1.37 3.67 3.13
C LEU A 66 1.16 5.18 3.25
N ASP A 67 0.52 5.80 2.26
CA ASP A 67 0.24 7.23 2.31
C ASP A 67 -0.70 7.57 3.49
N LEU A 68 -1.70 6.73 3.72
CA LEU A 68 -2.60 6.92 4.85
C LEU A 68 -1.87 6.78 6.20
N LEU A 69 -0.99 5.79 6.30
CA LEU A 69 -0.18 5.62 7.50
C LEU A 69 0.80 6.76 7.70
N GLU A 70 1.40 7.24 6.62
CA GLU A 70 2.31 8.38 6.70
C GLU A 70 1.56 9.62 7.18
N HIS A 71 0.33 9.82 6.71
CA HIS A 71 -0.50 10.91 7.19
C HIS A 71 -0.73 10.81 8.70
N GLU A 72 -1.05 9.62 9.19
CA GLU A 72 -1.24 9.40 10.63
C GLU A 72 0.04 9.68 11.42
N LEU A 73 1.19 9.32 10.87
CA LEU A 73 2.48 9.60 11.51
C LEU A 73 2.77 11.10 11.56
N PHE A 74 2.42 11.84 10.51
CA PHE A 74 2.54 13.31 10.52
C PHE A 74 1.65 13.92 11.61
N GLU A 75 0.42 13.43 11.73
CA GLU A 75 -0.49 13.91 12.78
C GLU A 75 0.06 13.61 14.17
N ALA A 76 0.61 12.43 14.38
CA ALA A 76 1.23 12.06 15.65
C ALA A 76 2.45 12.91 15.94
N ALA A 77 3.29 13.16 14.95
CA ALA A 77 4.47 14.01 15.09
C ALA A 77 4.07 15.44 15.46
N HIS A 78 3.03 15.94 14.81
CA HIS A 78 2.50 17.27 15.13
C HIS A 78 1.98 17.35 16.57
N ALA A 79 1.26 16.31 17.00
CA ALA A 79 0.74 16.23 18.36
C ALA A 79 1.86 16.19 19.42
N MET A 80 3.04 15.71 19.02
CA MET A 80 4.22 15.68 19.88
C MET A 80 5.11 16.91 19.71
N ASP A 81 4.63 17.93 19.02
CA ASP A 81 5.35 19.18 18.75
C ASP A 81 6.66 18.99 18.01
N MET A 82 6.72 17.98 17.13
CA MET A 82 7.85 17.79 16.26
C MET A 82 7.89 18.90 15.22
N ARG A 83 9.05 19.54 15.10
CA ARG A 83 9.20 20.68 14.19
C ARG A 83 9.26 20.23 12.74
N PRO A 84 8.69 20.99 11.79
CA PRO A 84 8.80 20.65 10.36
C PRO A 84 10.24 20.46 9.89
N GLU A 85 11.20 21.19 10.47
CA GLU A 85 12.62 21.02 10.15
C GLU A 85 13.13 19.62 10.53
N ALA A 86 12.70 19.12 11.68
CA ALA A 86 13.07 17.77 12.13
C ALA A 86 12.47 16.70 11.23
N ILE A 87 11.21 16.89 10.84
CA ILE A 87 10.53 15.96 9.93
C ILE A 87 11.24 15.96 8.57
N ALA A 88 11.58 17.15 8.06
CA ALA A 88 12.29 17.28 6.81
C ALA A 88 13.62 16.53 6.84
N ALA A 89 14.34 16.64 7.97
CA ALA A 89 15.63 15.97 8.12
C ALA A 89 15.47 14.44 8.07
N VAL A 90 14.46 13.90 8.75
CA VAL A 90 14.19 12.47 8.77
C VAL A 90 13.81 11.95 7.38
N LEU A 91 13.04 12.74 6.63
CA LEU A 91 12.58 12.35 5.29
C LEU A 91 13.57 12.74 4.19
N ASP A 92 14.71 13.29 4.56
CA ASP A 92 15.72 13.76 3.61
C ASP A 92 15.15 14.79 2.63
N LEU A 93 14.32 15.68 3.15
CA LEU A 93 13.76 16.78 2.39
C LEU A 93 14.61 18.03 2.57
N PRO A 94 14.65 18.93 1.58
CA PRO A 94 15.56 20.07 1.63
C PRO A 94 15.25 21.10 2.73
N ASP A 95 13.97 21.24 3.12
CA ASP A 95 13.59 22.27 4.09
C ASP A 95 12.24 21.99 4.74
N ALA A 96 11.88 22.84 5.70
CA ALA A 96 10.62 22.73 6.41
C ALA A 96 9.41 22.92 5.49
N ALA A 97 9.54 23.77 4.48
CA ALA A 97 8.45 24.01 3.52
C ALA A 97 8.12 22.72 2.76
N SER A 98 9.13 21.93 2.40
CA SER A 98 8.94 20.65 1.73
C SER A 98 8.20 19.67 2.63
N ALA A 99 8.50 19.65 3.93
CA ALA A 99 7.80 18.80 4.88
C ALA A 99 6.32 19.21 4.99
N ARG A 100 6.05 20.52 5.05
CA ARG A 100 4.67 21.02 5.10
C ARG A 100 3.92 20.72 3.81
N ASN A 101 4.58 20.81 2.67
CA ASN A 101 3.97 20.45 1.38
C ASN A 101 3.62 18.96 1.33
N ARG A 102 4.52 18.12 1.82
CA ARG A 102 4.25 16.67 1.90
C ARG A 102 3.04 16.39 2.77
N GLN A 103 2.96 17.05 3.92
CA GLN A 103 1.82 16.88 4.84
C GLN A 103 0.51 17.29 4.18
N ARG A 104 0.50 18.42 3.46
CA ARG A 104 -0.71 18.87 2.75
C ARG A 104 -1.12 17.90 1.67
N TRP A 105 -0.15 17.36 0.94
CA TRP A 105 -0.43 16.37 -0.11
C TRP A 105 -1.06 15.11 0.50
N LEU A 106 -0.50 14.62 1.61
CA LEU A 106 -1.02 13.45 2.30
C LEU A 106 -2.43 13.69 2.83
N LYS A 107 -2.67 14.86 3.36
CA LYS A 107 -4.00 15.23 3.86
C LYS A 107 -5.03 15.25 2.75
N ALA A 108 -4.67 15.81 1.60
CA ALA A 108 -5.55 15.82 0.44
C ALA A 108 -5.82 14.40 -0.06
N ARG A 109 -4.79 13.56 -0.10
CA ARG A 109 -4.93 12.18 -0.53
C ARG A 109 -5.82 11.37 0.41
N ARG A 110 -5.70 11.61 1.73
CA ARG A 110 -6.58 10.98 2.71
C ARG A 110 -8.02 11.43 2.53
N ALA A 111 -8.23 12.71 2.25
CA ALA A 111 -9.58 13.23 2.00
C ALA A 111 -10.21 12.57 0.78
N GLU A 112 -9.45 12.36 -0.29
CA GLU A 112 -9.94 11.66 -1.46
C GLU A 112 -10.32 10.22 -1.13
N ALA A 113 -9.48 9.52 -0.36
CA ALA A 113 -9.74 8.15 0.02
C ALA A 113 -10.90 8.04 1.01
N GLY A 114 -10.96 8.97 1.99
CA GLY A 114 -12.02 8.99 2.98
C GLY A 114 -13.31 9.58 2.47
N GLY A 115 -13.21 10.52 1.51
CA GLY A 115 -14.36 11.12 0.86
C GLY A 115 -14.92 10.24 -0.22
N ASP A 116 -15.01 8.97 0.05
CA ASP A 116 -15.43 8.00 -0.94
C ASP A 116 -16.90 8.16 -1.28
N PRO A 117 -17.38 7.34 -2.21
CA PRO A 117 -18.78 7.41 -2.65
C PRO A 117 -19.81 7.30 -1.54
N GLY A 118 -19.48 6.70 -0.41
CA GLY A 118 -20.38 6.61 0.72
C GLY A 118 -20.85 7.95 1.21
N GLU A 119 -19.92 8.92 1.29
CA GLU A 119 -20.24 10.27 1.71
C GLU A 119 -20.96 11.03 0.62
N GLN A 120 -20.53 10.83 -0.60
CA GLN A 120 -21.05 11.58 -1.73
C GLN A 120 -22.41 11.14 -2.16
N ARG A 121 -22.82 9.96 -1.80
CA ARG A 121 -24.11 9.43 -2.17
C ARG A 121 -25.26 9.93 -1.28
N VAL A 122 -24.92 10.59 -0.25
CA VAL A 122 -25.93 11.08 0.69
C VAL A 122 -26.75 12.19 0.11
#